data_4c86c7dd6dccac353bc1792f2577dc96
#
_entry.id   4c86c7dd6dccac353bc1792f2577dc96
#
_cell.length_a   1.000
_cell.length_b   1.000
_cell.length_c   1.000
_cell.angle_alpha   90.00
_cell.angle_beta   90.00
_cell.angle_gamma   90.00
#
_symmetry.space_group_name_H-M   'P 1'
#
loop_
_entity.id
_entity.type
_entity.pdbx_description
1 polymer ?
#
loop_
_entity_poly.entity_id
_entity_poly.type
_entity_poly.pdbx_seq_one_letter_code
_entity_poly.pdbx_strand_id
1 'polypeptide(L)'
;MIENSLFESFAHYARGLATMSFFMWVVVIYNIRRRNRMTFLLFLFVCYVELGYLKDFIFLFPSFYEKPLIEDLVSIFDISCTPLVCAFFLEATYPGIVRNRSLLISYLLFIAFMPIYSLTPSSGILLSVFVLSVLSVLCTLVVVSINAVRYDKLLSENYSYKKNISVKWVVICISCYFLWLLGYEFLFYEPTWLGEAVYDGGSAIFWNIVCVLNYNHQVVVDPFTLQSGVGQSGVGQSDDNPSDVGEDYREVSAKDVHLANALQHCMEIEKLYLNPRLSLNDLVVAVGSNKTYLSTHINRQGKTFYDYINEYRVVEACRIMDVKSMGERLSMADVASRSGFNSISGFNRYFFKIKGITPSQYSRRMNHE
;
A
#
# COMPACT_ATOMS: atom_id res chain seq x y z
N MET A 1 -26.83 27.97 -25.29
CA MET A 1 -25.61 28.54 -25.87
C MET A 1 -24.62 29.02 -24.78
N ILE A 2 -25.05 29.91 -23.86
CA ILE A 2 -24.18 30.43 -22.77
C ILE A 2 -23.76 29.31 -21.81
N GLU A 3 -24.65 28.39 -21.48
CA GLU A 3 -24.38 27.29 -20.55
C GLU A 3 -23.33 26.28 -21.10
N ASN A 4 -23.41 25.95 -22.40
CA ASN A 4 -22.42 25.10 -23.06
C ASN A 4 -21.04 25.76 -23.13
N SER A 5 -20.94 27.06 -23.37
CA SER A 5 -19.64 27.75 -23.37
C SER A 5 -19.00 27.85 -21.99
N LEU A 6 -19.82 27.87 -20.92
CA LEU A 6 -19.33 27.84 -19.55
C LEU A 6 -18.72 26.47 -19.20
N PHE A 7 -19.42 25.37 -19.53
CA PHE A 7 -18.90 24.02 -19.29
C PHE A 7 -17.66 23.70 -20.14
N GLU A 8 -17.60 24.17 -21.37
CA GLU A 8 -16.42 24.09 -22.22
C GLU A 8 -15.22 24.79 -21.59
N SER A 9 -15.40 26.05 -21.17
CA SER A 9 -14.33 26.78 -20.45
C SER A 9 -13.89 26.08 -19.18
N PHE A 10 -14.84 25.50 -18.45
CA PHE A 10 -14.54 24.74 -17.22
C PHE A 10 -13.76 23.46 -17.50
N ALA A 11 -14.08 22.73 -18.59
CA ALA A 11 -13.35 21.53 -19.00
C ALA A 11 -11.89 21.88 -19.38
N HIS A 12 -11.68 22.93 -20.17
CA HIS A 12 -10.33 23.38 -20.50
C HIS A 12 -9.53 23.82 -19.26
N TYR A 13 -10.18 24.47 -18.30
CA TYR A 13 -9.53 24.85 -17.05
C TYR A 13 -9.17 23.62 -16.18
N ALA A 14 -10.07 22.65 -16.07
CA ALA A 14 -9.83 21.39 -15.34
C ALA A 14 -8.66 20.61 -15.98
N ARG A 15 -8.61 20.53 -17.31
CA ARG A 15 -7.51 19.91 -18.06
C ARG A 15 -6.19 20.62 -17.81
N GLY A 16 -6.15 21.94 -17.83
CA GLY A 16 -4.95 22.73 -17.52
C GLY A 16 -4.44 22.49 -16.11
N LEU A 17 -5.33 22.44 -15.11
CA LEU A 17 -4.97 22.11 -13.73
C LEU A 17 -4.43 20.68 -13.58
N ALA A 18 -5.05 19.71 -14.28
CA ALA A 18 -4.58 18.33 -14.31
C ALA A 18 -3.16 18.24 -14.87
N THR A 19 -2.90 18.82 -16.04
CA THR A 19 -1.57 18.91 -16.68
C THR A 19 -0.54 19.49 -15.72
N MET A 20 -0.80 20.64 -15.12
CA MET A 20 0.13 21.27 -14.16
C MET A 20 0.39 20.37 -12.95
N SER A 21 -0.64 19.69 -12.45
CA SER A 21 -0.53 18.77 -11.33
C SER A 21 0.38 17.57 -11.66
N PHE A 22 0.19 16.93 -12.80
CA PHE A 22 1.02 15.80 -13.24
C PHE A 22 2.45 16.25 -13.52
N PHE A 23 2.67 17.39 -14.16
CA PHE A 23 4.00 17.95 -14.35
C PHE A 23 4.75 18.16 -13.04
N MET A 24 4.09 18.73 -12.02
CA MET A 24 4.68 18.87 -10.68
C MET A 24 5.09 17.51 -10.09
N TRP A 25 4.25 16.47 -10.25
CA TRP A 25 4.57 15.14 -9.77
C TRP A 25 5.70 14.48 -10.57
N VAL A 26 5.84 14.73 -11.87
CA VAL A 26 7.02 14.30 -12.64
C VAL A 26 8.30 14.82 -11.98
N VAL A 27 8.34 16.11 -11.64
CA VAL A 27 9.51 16.74 -10.98
C VAL A 27 9.76 16.17 -9.58
N VAL A 28 8.71 16.04 -8.76
CA VAL A 28 8.84 15.53 -7.38
C VAL A 28 9.30 14.07 -7.38
N ILE A 29 8.64 13.21 -8.16
CA ILE A 29 8.94 11.78 -8.18
C ILE A 29 10.28 11.51 -8.87
N TYR A 30 10.70 12.35 -9.84
CA TYR A 30 12.02 12.25 -10.46
C TYR A 30 13.14 12.21 -9.41
N ASN A 31 13.06 13.03 -8.37
CA ASN A 31 14.07 13.09 -7.32
C ASN A 31 14.10 11.84 -6.43
N ILE A 32 12.97 11.14 -6.30
CA ILE A 32 12.83 9.94 -5.45
C ILE A 32 12.69 8.63 -6.23
N ARG A 33 12.68 8.66 -7.57
CA ARG A 33 12.42 7.48 -8.43
C ARG A 33 13.36 6.30 -8.19
N ARG A 34 14.56 6.56 -7.68
CA ARG A 34 15.57 5.53 -7.36
C ARG A 34 15.39 4.91 -5.98
N ARG A 35 14.43 5.40 -5.19
CA ARG A 35 14.19 4.92 -3.83
C ARG A 35 13.77 3.45 -3.81
N ASN A 36 12.86 3.07 -4.70
CA ASN A 36 12.40 1.70 -4.90
C ASN A 36 11.74 1.54 -6.27
N ARG A 37 11.53 0.27 -6.68
CA ARG A 37 10.95 -0.05 -7.99
C ARG A 37 9.50 0.44 -8.14
N MET A 38 8.70 0.35 -7.09
CA MET A 38 7.32 0.86 -7.08
C MET A 38 7.29 2.35 -7.45
N THR A 39 8.12 3.17 -6.81
CA THR A 39 8.22 4.61 -7.11
C THR A 39 8.73 4.87 -8.54
N PHE A 40 9.62 4.02 -9.05
CA PHE A 40 10.07 4.12 -10.45
C PHE A 40 8.94 3.82 -11.44
N LEU A 41 8.11 2.81 -11.19
CA LEU A 41 6.94 2.50 -12.03
C LEU A 41 5.90 3.62 -11.99
N LEU A 42 5.65 4.20 -10.81
CA LEU A 42 4.81 5.38 -10.70
C LEU A 42 5.36 6.57 -11.48
N PHE A 43 6.68 6.79 -11.46
CA PHE A 43 7.33 7.81 -12.26
C PHE A 43 7.06 7.62 -13.76
N LEU A 44 7.25 6.40 -14.28
CA LEU A 44 6.97 6.09 -15.68
C LEU A 44 5.50 6.33 -16.05
N PHE A 45 4.58 5.94 -15.15
CA PHE A 45 3.15 6.15 -15.34
C PHE A 45 2.80 7.65 -15.38
N VAL A 46 3.28 8.43 -14.42
CA VAL A 46 3.01 9.88 -14.36
C VAL A 46 3.58 10.60 -15.59
N CYS A 47 4.79 10.21 -16.06
CA CYS A 47 5.35 10.72 -17.32
C CYS A 47 4.48 10.35 -18.53
N TYR A 48 3.91 9.14 -18.57
CA TYR A 48 3.02 8.70 -19.63
C TYR A 48 1.72 9.52 -19.66
N VAL A 49 1.10 9.74 -18.51
CA VAL A 49 -0.12 10.55 -18.39
C VAL A 49 0.16 12.00 -18.78
N GLU A 50 1.30 12.56 -18.38
CA GLU A 50 1.70 13.91 -18.79
C GLU A 50 1.86 14.02 -20.32
N LEU A 51 2.48 13.02 -20.97
CA LEU A 51 2.51 12.95 -22.43
C LEU A 51 1.10 12.85 -23.03
N GLY A 52 0.18 12.15 -22.36
CA GLY A 52 -1.24 12.09 -22.72
C GLY A 52 -1.86 13.48 -22.76
N TYR A 53 -1.75 14.25 -21.70
CA TYR A 53 -2.25 15.62 -21.64
C TYR A 53 -1.58 16.55 -22.67
N LEU A 54 -0.25 16.40 -22.86
CA LEU A 54 0.47 17.21 -23.86
C LEU A 54 0.04 16.90 -25.29
N LYS A 55 -0.24 15.64 -25.63
CA LYS A 55 -0.72 15.29 -26.98
C LYS A 55 -2.08 15.94 -27.31
N ASP A 56 -2.93 16.15 -26.29
CA ASP A 56 -4.28 16.72 -26.50
C ASP A 56 -4.22 18.17 -26.97
N PHE A 57 -3.09 18.86 -26.86
CA PHE A 57 -2.86 20.14 -27.50
C PHE A 57 -2.97 20.09 -29.04
N ILE A 58 -2.84 18.89 -29.66
CA ILE A 58 -3.03 18.70 -31.09
C ILE A 58 -4.47 19.08 -31.51
N PHE A 59 -5.46 18.90 -30.62
CA PHE A 59 -6.86 19.22 -30.85
C PHE A 59 -7.17 20.72 -30.78
N LEU A 60 -6.21 21.57 -30.42
CA LEU A 60 -6.33 23.02 -30.60
C LEU A 60 -6.30 23.41 -32.08
N PHE A 61 -5.86 22.51 -32.97
CA PHE A 61 -5.84 22.74 -34.40
C PHE A 61 -7.10 22.12 -35.07
N PRO A 62 -8.01 22.90 -35.65
CA PRO A 62 -9.27 22.42 -36.23
C PRO A 62 -9.12 21.28 -37.23
N SER A 63 -7.99 21.24 -37.97
CA SER A 63 -7.69 20.20 -38.97
C SER A 63 -7.55 18.78 -38.40
N PHE A 64 -7.37 18.63 -37.08
CA PHE A 64 -7.27 17.35 -36.39
C PHE A 64 -8.56 17.00 -35.66
N TYR A 65 -9.34 17.99 -35.22
CA TYR A 65 -10.57 17.80 -34.45
C TYR A 65 -11.69 17.09 -35.26
N GLU A 66 -11.65 17.22 -36.60
CA GLU A 66 -12.68 16.64 -37.47
C GLU A 66 -12.35 15.22 -37.97
N LYS A 67 -11.33 14.57 -37.43
CA LYS A 67 -10.89 13.24 -37.88
C LYS A 67 -11.16 12.17 -36.86
N PRO A 68 -12.25 11.37 -36.94
CA PRO A 68 -12.58 10.31 -36.01
C PRO A 68 -11.44 9.32 -35.80
N LEU A 69 -10.66 9.01 -36.84
CA LEU A 69 -9.50 8.13 -36.74
C LEU A 69 -8.46 8.64 -35.71
N ILE A 70 -8.28 9.96 -35.60
CA ILE A 70 -7.31 10.55 -34.67
C ILE A 70 -7.84 10.44 -33.22
N GLU A 71 -9.12 10.71 -33.02
CA GLU A 71 -9.77 10.57 -31.70
C GLU A 71 -9.67 9.14 -31.17
N ASP A 72 -9.96 8.16 -32.03
CA ASP A 72 -9.88 6.75 -31.67
C ASP A 72 -8.44 6.31 -31.36
N LEU A 73 -7.46 6.76 -32.15
CA LEU A 73 -6.04 6.47 -31.87
C LEU A 73 -5.55 7.11 -30.58
N VAL A 74 -6.02 8.31 -30.25
CA VAL A 74 -5.77 9.00 -28.98
C VAL A 74 -6.36 8.19 -27.82
N SER A 75 -7.58 7.69 -27.97
CA SER A 75 -8.22 6.83 -26.96
C SER A 75 -7.45 5.53 -26.73
N ILE A 76 -6.99 4.86 -27.81
CA ILE A 76 -6.13 3.67 -27.69
C ILE A 76 -4.81 3.99 -26.97
N PHE A 77 -4.21 5.16 -27.27
CA PHE A 77 -3.02 5.62 -26.58
C PHE A 77 -3.29 5.78 -25.08
N ASP A 78 -4.37 6.45 -24.69
CA ASP A 78 -4.71 6.70 -23.29
C ASP A 78 -4.94 5.39 -22.50
N ILE A 79 -5.66 4.43 -23.09
CA ILE A 79 -5.87 3.10 -22.50
C ILE A 79 -4.56 2.32 -22.38
N SER A 80 -3.57 2.57 -23.24
CA SER A 80 -2.27 1.86 -23.22
C SER A 80 -1.40 2.15 -22.00
N CYS A 81 -1.80 3.06 -21.08
CA CYS A 81 -1.18 3.24 -19.78
C CYS A 81 -1.47 2.06 -18.81
N THR A 82 -2.49 1.24 -19.07
CA THR A 82 -2.96 0.16 -18.21
C THR A 82 -1.85 -0.78 -17.69
N PRO A 83 -0.89 -1.27 -18.50
CA PRO A 83 0.19 -2.12 -18.02
C PRO A 83 1.07 -1.44 -16.96
N LEU A 84 1.30 -0.12 -17.06
CA LEU A 84 2.08 0.63 -16.07
C LEU A 84 1.32 0.76 -14.74
N VAL A 85 0.02 1.02 -14.80
CA VAL A 85 -0.85 1.07 -13.61
C VAL A 85 -0.88 -0.29 -12.92
N CYS A 86 -1.13 -1.37 -13.66
CA CYS A 86 -1.13 -2.72 -13.13
C CYS A 86 0.22 -3.08 -12.49
N ALA A 87 1.33 -2.76 -13.17
CA ALA A 87 2.68 -3.02 -12.67
C ALA A 87 2.96 -2.25 -11.37
N PHE A 88 2.55 -0.98 -11.27
CA PHE A 88 2.69 -0.19 -10.07
C PHE A 88 1.97 -0.82 -8.86
N PHE A 89 0.70 -1.19 -9.01
CA PHE A 89 -0.09 -1.77 -7.92
C PHE A 89 0.39 -3.18 -7.52
N LEU A 90 0.84 -4.00 -8.48
CA LEU A 90 1.43 -5.31 -8.20
C LEU A 90 2.74 -5.16 -7.41
N GLU A 91 3.64 -4.28 -7.85
CA GLU A 91 4.93 -4.04 -7.19
C GLU A 91 4.75 -3.45 -5.78
N ALA A 92 3.68 -2.66 -5.55
CA ALA A 92 3.35 -2.09 -4.26
C ALA A 92 2.98 -3.15 -3.20
N THR A 93 2.41 -4.29 -3.62
CA THR A 93 1.97 -5.36 -2.71
C THR A 93 2.91 -6.57 -2.70
N TYR A 94 3.69 -6.73 -3.74
CA TYR A 94 4.68 -7.80 -3.85
C TYR A 94 5.94 -7.27 -4.59
N PRO A 95 6.90 -6.66 -3.86
CA PRO A 95 8.12 -6.14 -4.45
C PRO A 95 8.89 -7.21 -5.23
N GLY A 96 9.29 -6.89 -6.46
CA GLY A 96 10.05 -7.78 -7.34
C GLY A 96 9.21 -8.72 -8.22
N ILE A 97 7.87 -8.71 -8.12
CA ILE A 97 7.00 -9.56 -8.94
C ILE A 97 7.03 -9.14 -10.42
N VAL A 98 7.15 -7.84 -10.69
CA VAL A 98 7.10 -7.30 -12.05
C VAL A 98 8.47 -7.42 -12.71
N ARG A 99 8.61 -8.32 -13.70
CA ARG A 99 9.82 -8.43 -14.51
C ARG A 99 9.79 -7.43 -15.67
N ASN A 100 10.93 -6.81 -16.00
CA ASN A 100 11.02 -5.84 -17.12
C ASN A 100 10.53 -6.42 -18.45
N ARG A 101 10.85 -7.69 -18.73
CA ARG A 101 10.39 -8.37 -19.94
C ARG A 101 8.87 -8.52 -19.98
N SER A 102 8.25 -8.92 -18.88
CA SER A 102 6.78 -9.06 -18.79
C SER A 102 6.08 -7.71 -18.97
N LEU A 103 6.61 -6.65 -18.34
CA LEU A 103 6.09 -5.29 -18.51
C LEU A 103 6.22 -4.82 -19.96
N LEU A 104 7.36 -5.04 -20.59
CA LEU A 104 7.57 -4.68 -22.00
C LEU A 104 6.61 -5.43 -22.92
N ILE A 105 6.43 -6.74 -22.73
CA ILE A 105 5.52 -7.55 -23.55
C ILE A 105 4.07 -7.08 -23.38
N SER A 106 3.61 -6.83 -22.15
CA SER A 106 2.25 -6.34 -21.91
C SER A 106 2.04 -4.94 -22.52
N TYR A 107 3.03 -4.06 -22.44
CA TYR A 107 2.98 -2.75 -23.05
C TYR A 107 2.93 -2.81 -24.58
N LEU A 108 3.78 -3.64 -25.19
CA LEU A 108 3.80 -3.85 -26.65
C LEU A 108 2.47 -4.44 -27.15
N LEU A 109 1.79 -5.28 -26.35
CA LEU A 109 0.48 -5.81 -26.70
C LEU A 109 -0.55 -4.68 -26.85
N PHE A 110 -0.59 -3.71 -25.92
CA PHE A 110 -1.50 -2.57 -26.00
C PHE A 110 -1.15 -1.63 -27.15
N ILE A 111 0.12 -1.28 -27.31
CA ILE A 111 0.57 -0.38 -28.39
C ILE A 111 0.33 -0.99 -29.78
N ALA A 112 0.37 -2.31 -29.94
CA ALA A 112 0.12 -2.98 -31.19
C ALA A 112 -1.29 -2.74 -31.75
N PHE A 113 -2.26 -2.37 -30.92
CA PHE A 113 -3.61 -2.01 -31.37
C PHE A 113 -3.63 -0.71 -32.20
N MET A 114 -2.70 0.23 -31.98
CA MET A 114 -2.64 1.47 -32.74
C MET A 114 -2.41 1.25 -34.26
N PRO A 115 -1.34 0.54 -34.70
CA PRO A 115 -1.17 0.26 -36.12
C PRO A 115 -2.25 -0.66 -36.68
N ILE A 116 -2.77 -1.61 -35.90
CA ILE A 116 -3.87 -2.48 -36.34
C ILE A 116 -5.12 -1.64 -36.61
N TYR A 117 -5.47 -0.74 -35.69
CA TYR A 117 -6.62 0.15 -35.86
C TYR A 117 -6.43 1.13 -37.04
N SER A 118 -5.24 1.66 -37.20
CA SER A 118 -4.90 2.57 -38.32
C SER A 118 -5.10 1.92 -39.70
N LEU A 119 -4.85 0.61 -39.81
CA LEU A 119 -5.02 -0.16 -41.06
C LEU A 119 -6.47 -0.63 -41.27
N THR A 120 -7.17 -0.98 -40.21
CA THR A 120 -8.51 -1.55 -40.24
C THR A 120 -9.39 -0.92 -39.15
N PRO A 121 -9.83 0.34 -39.32
CA PRO A 121 -10.67 1.02 -38.32
C PRO A 121 -11.96 0.23 -38.06
N SER A 122 -12.19 -0.17 -36.80
CA SER A 122 -13.37 -0.94 -36.41
C SER A 122 -13.70 -0.72 -34.92
N SER A 123 -14.98 -0.50 -34.63
CA SER A 123 -15.47 -0.44 -33.26
C SER A 123 -15.16 -1.69 -32.44
N GLY A 124 -15.10 -2.87 -33.11
CA GLY A 124 -14.69 -4.11 -32.46
C GLY A 124 -13.25 -4.10 -31.92
N ILE A 125 -12.33 -3.38 -32.60
CA ILE A 125 -10.94 -3.25 -32.13
C ILE A 125 -10.90 -2.34 -30.90
N LEU A 126 -11.61 -1.21 -30.91
CA LEU A 126 -11.72 -0.30 -29.75
C LEU A 126 -12.28 -1.05 -28.54
N LEU A 127 -13.39 -1.75 -28.73
CA LEU A 127 -13.97 -2.58 -27.67
C LEU A 127 -13.00 -3.64 -27.17
N SER A 128 -12.20 -4.25 -28.05
CA SER A 128 -11.21 -5.26 -27.65
C SER A 128 -10.12 -4.69 -26.77
N VAL A 129 -9.58 -3.51 -27.06
CA VAL A 129 -8.59 -2.79 -26.24
C VAL A 129 -9.17 -2.46 -24.87
N PHE A 130 -10.39 -1.95 -24.82
CA PHE A 130 -11.08 -1.62 -23.58
C PHE A 130 -11.33 -2.87 -22.74
N VAL A 131 -11.91 -3.94 -23.32
CA VAL A 131 -12.13 -5.21 -22.60
C VAL A 131 -10.81 -5.77 -22.05
N LEU A 132 -9.73 -5.73 -22.85
CA LEU A 132 -8.40 -6.16 -22.40
C LEU A 132 -7.91 -5.35 -21.20
N SER A 133 -8.14 -4.03 -21.22
CA SER A 133 -7.81 -3.13 -20.11
C SER A 133 -8.60 -3.49 -18.84
N VAL A 134 -9.92 -3.61 -18.94
CA VAL A 134 -10.80 -3.98 -17.83
C VAL A 134 -10.39 -5.32 -17.21
N LEU A 135 -10.16 -6.34 -18.04
CA LEU A 135 -9.72 -7.67 -17.58
C LEU A 135 -8.35 -7.60 -16.90
N SER A 136 -7.42 -6.83 -17.45
CA SER A 136 -6.07 -6.65 -16.86
C SER A 136 -6.15 -6.00 -15.47
N VAL A 137 -6.96 -4.96 -15.31
CA VAL A 137 -7.15 -4.29 -14.01
C VAL A 137 -7.88 -5.20 -13.03
N LEU A 138 -8.91 -5.93 -13.48
CA LEU A 138 -9.65 -6.88 -12.64
C LEU A 138 -8.74 -8.01 -12.12
N CYS A 139 -7.95 -8.62 -13.00
CA CYS A 139 -6.95 -9.63 -12.60
C CYS A 139 -5.95 -9.04 -11.60
N THR A 140 -5.47 -7.83 -11.85
CA THR A 140 -4.55 -7.13 -10.94
C THR A 140 -5.19 -6.86 -9.59
N LEU A 141 -6.46 -6.43 -9.54
CA LEU A 141 -7.21 -6.20 -8.30
C LEU A 141 -7.31 -7.48 -7.45
N VAL A 142 -7.60 -8.63 -8.09
CA VAL A 142 -7.65 -9.92 -7.38
C VAL A 142 -6.28 -10.27 -6.79
N VAL A 143 -5.22 -10.20 -7.59
CA VAL A 143 -3.85 -10.53 -7.14
C VAL A 143 -3.39 -9.59 -6.04
N VAL A 144 -3.61 -8.28 -6.19
CA VAL A 144 -3.28 -7.25 -5.20
C VAL A 144 -4.02 -7.49 -3.89
N SER A 145 -5.30 -7.86 -3.94
CA SER A 145 -6.10 -8.14 -2.74
C SER A 145 -5.57 -9.35 -1.97
N ILE A 146 -5.23 -10.43 -2.66
CA ILE A 146 -4.62 -11.63 -2.06
C ILE A 146 -3.26 -11.28 -1.43
N ASN A 147 -2.42 -10.58 -2.17
CA ASN A 147 -1.08 -10.20 -1.70
C ASN A 147 -1.15 -9.23 -0.52
N ALA A 148 -2.10 -8.29 -0.49
CA ALA A 148 -2.28 -7.35 0.61
C ALA A 148 -2.61 -8.05 1.93
N VAL A 149 -3.41 -9.12 1.90
CA VAL A 149 -3.70 -9.93 3.10
C VAL A 149 -2.43 -10.63 3.58
N ARG A 150 -1.67 -11.25 2.67
CA ARG A 150 -0.39 -11.91 3.01
C ARG A 150 0.62 -10.92 3.57
N TYR A 151 0.73 -9.75 2.96
CA TYR A 151 1.61 -8.67 3.40
C TYR A 151 1.24 -8.15 4.79
N ASP A 152 -0.06 -7.93 5.08
CA ASP A 152 -0.51 -7.49 6.41
C ASP A 152 -0.22 -8.52 7.50
N LYS A 153 -0.32 -9.83 7.17
CA LYS A 153 0.09 -10.93 8.06
C LYS A 153 1.59 -10.87 8.37
N LEU A 154 2.42 -10.79 7.32
CA LEU A 154 3.89 -10.67 7.48
C LEU A 154 4.30 -9.44 8.30
N LEU A 155 3.62 -8.31 8.09
CA LEU A 155 3.85 -7.11 8.90
C LEU A 155 3.53 -7.38 10.38
N SER A 156 2.42 -8.06 10.67
CA SER A 156 2.02 -8.37 12.05
C SER A 156 2.98 -9.33 12.74
N GLU A 157 3.62 -10.22 11.98
CA GLU A 157 4.59 -11.19 12.49
C GLU A 157 5.98 -10.58 12.72
N ASN A 158 6.33 -9.48 12.05
CA ASN A 158 7.70 -8.96 12.06
C ASN A 158 7.85 -7.54 12.61
N TYR A 159 6.77 -6.74 12.67
CA TYR A 159 6.83 -5.33 13.05
C TYR A 159 5.80 -4.97 14.11
N SER A 160 6.19 -4.15 15.09
CA SER A 160 5.32 -3.65 16.15
C SER A 160 4.53 -2.39 15.74
N TYR A 161 4.63 -1.96 14.48
CA TYR A 161 3.97 -0.77 13.93
C TYR A 161 3.50 -1.03 12.49
N LYS A 162 2.47 -0.29 12.05
CA LYS A 162 1.92 -0.42 10.67
C LYS A 162 1.80 0.91 9.92
N LYS A 163 2.09 2.03 10.59
CA LYS A 163 2.00 3.35 9.95
C LYS A 163 3.07 3.48 8.85
N ASN A 164 2.65 3.93 7.68
CA ASN A 164 3.46 4.14 6.46
C ASN A 164 4.08 2.87 5.86
N ILE A 165 3.80 1.69 6.39
CA ILE A 165 4.29 0.41 5.84
C ILE A 165 3.15 -0.52 5.38
N SER A 166 1.90 -0.25 5.78
CA SER A 166 0.73 -1.01 5.35
C SER A 166 0.39 -0.71 3.90
N VAL A 167 -0.02 -1.75 3.15
CA VAL A 167 -0.43 -1.65 1.74
C VAL A 167 -1.94 -1.64 1.55
N LYS A 168 -2.73 -1.44 2.62
CA LYS A 168 -4.20 -1.42 2.52
C LYS A 168 -4.74 -0.33 1.60
N TRP A 169 -4.06 0.81 1.54
CA TRP A 169 -4.39 1.90 0.64
C TRP A 169 -4.31 1.48 -0.83
N VAL A 170 -3.43 0.54 -1.16
CA VAL A 170 -3.23 0.03 -2.53
C VAL A 170 -4.49 -0.65 -3.04
N VAL A 171 -5.13 -1.50 -2.19
CA VAL A 171 -6.39 -2.19 -2.54
C VAL A 171 -7.51 -1.18 -2.78
N ILE A 172 -7.62 -0.16 -1.93
CA ILE A 172 -8.62 0.90 -2.08
C ILE A 172 -8.38 1.66 -3.39
N CYS A 173 -7.15 2.07 -3.65
CA CYS A 173 -6.81 2.83 -4.85
C CYS A 173 -7.07 2.05 -6.14
N ILE A 174 -6.67 0.76 -6.22
CA ILE A 174 -6.94 -0.04 -7.43
C ILE A 174 -8.44 -0.32 -7.61
N SER A 175 -9.20 -0.47 -6.52
CA SER A 175 -10.67 -0.59 -6.60
C SER A 175 -11.32 0.69 -7.14
N CYS A 176 -10.89 1.86 -6.65
CA CYS A 176 -11.34 3.14 -7.17
C CYS A 176 -10.94 3.33 -8.65
N TYR A 177 -9.72 2.95 -9.01
CA TYR A 177 -9.26 3.01 -10.40
C TYR A 177 -10.10 2.09 -11.32
N PHE A 178 -10.43 0.88 -10.85
CA PHE A 178 -11.31 -0.03 -11.61
C PHE A 178 -12.68 0.57 -11.87
N LEU A 179 -13.32 1.16 -10.84
CA LEU A 179 -14.60 1.85 -11.00
C LEU A 179 -14.49 3.08 -11.92
N TRP A 180 -13.37 3.80 -11.83
CA TRP A 180 -13.08 4.95 -12.69
C TRP A 180 -12.92 4.55 -14.16
N LEU A 181 -12.25 3.43 -14.43
CA LEU A 181 -12.10 2.88 -15.78
C LEU A 181 -13.45 2.50 -16.39
N LEU A 182 -14.36 1.89 -15.60
CA LEU A 182 -15.72 1.59 -16.07
C LEU A 182 -16.54 2.87 -16.32
N GLY A 183 -16.35 3.90 -15.50
CA GLY A 183 -17.01 5.19 -15.66
C GLY A 183 -16.53 5.96 -16.90
N TYR A 184 -15.28 5.78 -17.31
CA TYR A 184 -14.69 6.38 -18.51
C TYR A 184 -15.48 6.01 -19.77
N GLU A 185 -15.81 4.73 -19.96
CA GLU A 185 -16.61 4.26 -21.11
C GLU A 185 -18.00 4.89 -21.16
N PHE A 186 -18.64 5.05 -20.01
CA PHE A 186 -19.95 5.71 -19.94
C PHE A 186 -19.88 7.18 -20.38
N LEU A 187 -18.83 7.90 -20.01
CA LEU A 187 -18.60 9.28 -20.39
C LEU A 187 -18.25 9.42 -21.89
N PHE A 188 -17.60 8.40 -22.46
CA PHE A 188 -17.24 8.39 -23.89
C PHE A 188 -18.44 8.12 -24.81
N TYR A 189 -19.47 7.42 -24.30
CA TYR A 189 -20.66 7.11 -25.07
C TYR A 189 -21.50 8.38 -25.39
N GLU A 190 -21.56 9.33 -24.46
CA GLU A 190 -22.15 10.65 -24.65
C GLU A 190 -21.19 11.74 -24.13
N PRO A 191 -20.21 12.16 -24.93
CA PRO A 191 -19.23 13.16 -24.51
C PRO A 191 -19.90 14.49 -24.19
N THR A 192 -19.74 14.95 -22.97
CA THR A 192 -20.20 16.27 -22.52
C THR A 192 -19.04 17.03 -21.91
N TRP A 193 -19.00 18.35 -22.11
CA TRP A 193 -17.97 19.21 -21.48
C TRP A 193 -17.92 19.07 -19.96
N LEU A 194 -19.06 18.89 -19.32
CA LEU A 194 -19.12 18.63 -17.90
C LEU A 194 -18.49 17.26 -17.54
N GLY A 195 -18.77 16.23 -18.35
CA GLY A 195 -18.18 14.90 -18.18
C GLY A 195 -16.66 14.92 -18.29
N GLU A 196 -16.12 15.60 -19.29
CA GLU A 196 -14.67 15.80 -19.45
C GLU A 196 -14.05 16.53 -18.26
N ALA A 197 -14.67 17.63 -17.81
CA ALA A 197 -14.20 18.38 -16.65
C ALA A 197 -14.17 17.53 -15.36
N VAL A 198 -15.22 16.74 -15.14
CA VAL A 198 -15.30 15.80 -14.00
C VAL A 198 -14.25 14.72 -14.11
N TYR A 199 -14.02 14.19 -15.30
CA TYR A 199 -13.01 13.18 -15.56
C TYR A 199 -11.59 13.73 -15.31
N ASP A 200 -11.22 14.84 -15.93
CA ASP A 200 -9.88 15.43 -15.77
C ASP A 200 -9.61 15.86 -14.33
N GLY A 201 -10.56 16.58 -13.72
CA GLY A 201 -10.44 17.03 -12.33
C GLY A 201 -10.40 15.87 -11.32
N GLY A 202 -11.30 14.90 -11.49
CA GLY A 202 -11.35 13.72 -10.64
C GLY A 202 -10.12 12.83 -10.79
N SER A 203 -9.63 12.64 -12.01
CA SER A 203 -8.38 11.92 -12.30
C SER A 203 -7.19 12.61 -11.63
N ALA A 204 -7.07 13.92 -11.77
CA ALA A 204 -6.01 14.68 -11.10
C ALA A 204 -6.06 14.53 -9.58
N ILE A 205 -7.23 14.67 -8.95
CA ILE A 205 -7.40 14.49 -7.49
C ILE A 205 -6.99 13.08 -7.08
N PHE A 206 -7.50 12.05 -7.77
CA PHE A 206 -7.21 10.65 -7.46
C PHE A 206 -5.71 10.35 -7.51
N TRP A 207 -5.04 10.72 -8.60
CA TRP A 207 -3.62 10.44 -8.76
C TRP A 207 -2.73 11.29 -7.85
N ASN A 208 -3.14 12.52 -7.50
CA ASN A 208 -2.49 13.29 -6.45
C ASN A 208 -2.49 12.53 -5.12
N ILE A 209 -3.63 11.95 -4.72
CA ILE A 209 -3.73 11.13 -3.50
C ILE A 209 -2.79 9.92 -3.58
N VAL A 210 -2.78 9.19 -4.72
CA VAL A 210 -1.88 8.03 -4.93
C VAL A 210 -0.41 8.44 -4.83
N CYS A 211 -0.02 9.56 -5.44
CA CYS A 211 1.35 10.07 -5.37
C CYS A 211 1.77 10.45 -3.95
N VAL A 212 0.91 11.11 -3.18
CA VAL A 212 1.16 11.44 -1.76
C VAL A 212 1.28 10.17 -0.91
N LEU A 213 0.40 9.18 -1.12
CA LEU A 213 0.45 7.90 -0.42
C LEU A 213 1.75 7.15 -0.74
N ASN A 214 2.17 7.11 -2.00
CA ASN A 214 3.44 6.52 -2.42
C ASN A 214 4.64 7.26 -1.79
N TYR A 215 4.62 8.59 -1.80
CA TYR A 215 5.70 9.41 -1.23
C TYR A 215 5.94 9.09 0.25
N ASN A 216 4.86 8.91 1.01
CA ASN A 216 4.89 8.60 2.45
C ASN A 216 5.12 7.10 2.74
N HIS A 217 4.96 6.22 1.74
CA HIS A 217 5.08 4.78 1.94
C HIS A 217 6.55 4.35 2.09
N GLN A 218 6.82 3.50 3.10
CA GLN A 218 8.13 2.89 3.33
C GLN A 218 8.05 1.39 3.02
N VAL A 219 8.83 0.94 2.05
CA VAL A 219 8.97 -0.48 1.75
C VAL A 219 9.93 -1.09 2.78
N VAL A 220 9.42 -1.93 3.67
CA VAL A 220 10.18 -2.58 4.74
C VAL A 220 10.26 -4.09 4.58
N VAL A 221 9.45 -4.68 3.71
CA VAL A 221 9.46 -6.13 3.47
C VAL A 221 10.43 -6.45 2.35
N ASP A 222 11.45 -7.25 2.67
CA ASP A 222 12.37 -7.78 1.68
C ASP A 222 11.60 -8.76 0.75
N PRO A 223 11.71 -8.61 -0.59
CA PRO A 223 11.13 -9.55 -1.55
C PRO A 223 11.47 -11.01 -1.28
N PHE A 224 12.65 -11.28 -0.76
CA PHE A 224 13.11 -12.62 -0.42
C PHE A 224 12.32 -13.26 0.73
N THR A 225 11.89 -12.47 1.73
CA THR A 225 11.04 -12.97 2.83
C THR A 225 9.62 -13.32 2.39
N LEU A 226 9.13 -12.69 1.31
CA LEU A 226 7.84 -13.04 0.71
C LEU A 226 7.89 -14.38 -0.04
N GLN A 227 9.04 -14.72 -0.66
CA GLN A 227 9.22 -16.00 -1.37
C GLN A 227 9.47 -17.17 -0.41
N SER A 228 10.23 -16.96 0.67
CA SER A 228 10.53 -18.01 1.64
C SER A 228 9.34 -18.37 2.54
N GLY A 229 8.36 -17.47 2.71
CA GLY A 229 7.14 -17.73 3.49
C GLY A 229 6.16 -18.71 2.87
N VAL A 230 6.35 -19.12 1.60
CA VAL A 230 5.52 -20.13 0.92
C VAL A 230 6.09 -21.56 1.08
N GLY A 231 7.30 -21.72 1.61
CA GLY A 231 8.03 -22.99 1.60
C GLY A 231 8.54 -23.54 2.92
N GLN A 232 8.33 -22.86 4.07
CA GLN A 232 8.82 -23.36 5.35
C GLN A 232 7.75 -23.44 6.44
N SER A 233 6.65 -24.16 6.15
CA SER A 233 6.12 -25.13 7.08
C SER A 233 7.02 -26.38 6.97
N GLY A 234 8.29 -26.22 7.17
CA GLY A 234 9.24 -27.31 7.24
C GLY A 234 8.99 -28.02 8.56
N VAL A 235 8.17 -29.05 8.54
CA VAL A 235 8.35 -30.23 9.37
C VAL A 235 9.84 -30.57 9.29
N GLY A 236 10.57 -30.33 10.36
CA GLY A 236 11.89 -30.92 10.53
C GLY A 236 11.71 -32.42 10.40
N GLN A 237 12.18 -33.01 9.32
CA GLN A 237 12.52 -34.43 9.30
C GLN A 237 13.67 -34.58 10.30
N SER A 238 13.29 -34.88 11.53
CA SER A 238 14.18 -35.60 12.44
C SER A 238 14.30 -37.02 11.88
N ASP A 239 15.51 -37.39 11.45
CA ASP A 239 15.88 -38.77 11.30
C ASP A 239 15.66 -39.45 12.68
N ASP A 240 14.58 -40.22 12.77
CA ASP A 240 14.21 -41.00 13.92
C ASP A 240 15.29 -42.06 14.19
N ASN A 241 16.13 -41.81 15.16
CA ASN A 241 16.88 -42.84 15.88
C ASN A 241 16.24 -42.97 17.28
N PRO A 242 15.64 -44.12 17.64
CA PRO A 242 14.76 -44.22 18.82
C PRO A 242 15.46 -44.38 20.17
N SER A 243 16.66 -43.89 20.36
CA SER A 243 17.43 -44.15 21.59
C SER A 243 17.77 -42.94 22.48
N ASP A 244 17.22 -41.73 22.21
CA ASP A 244 17.63 -40.52 22.99
C ASP A 244 16.46 -39.58 23.39
N VAL A 245 15.28 -40.17 23.69
CA VAL A 245 14.04 -39.40 23.96
C VAL A 245 14.06 -38.65 25.30
N GLY A 246 14.98 -38.94 26.23
CA GLY A 246 14.98 -38.34 27.54
C GLY A 246 15.84 -37.09 27.75
N GLU A 247 16.90 -36.91 26.94
CA GLU A 247 17.80 -35.74 27.05
C GLU A 247 17.29 -34.57 26.22
N ASP A 248 16.68 -34.82 25.05
CA ASP A 248 16.17 -33.82 24.15
C ASP A 248 15.01 -33.00 24.75
N TYR A 249 14.09 -33.63 25.51
CA TYR A 249 13.02 -32.93 26.23
C TYR A 249 13.52 -31.98 27.32
N ARG A 250 14.60 -32.32 28.00
CA ARG A 250 15.19 -31.47 29.06
C ARG A 250 15.94 -30.30 28.47
N GLU A 251 16.62 -30.44 27.35
CA GLU A 251 17.36 -29.40 26.68
C GLU A 251 16.41 -28.38 25.98
N VAL A 252 15.34 -28.85 25.36
CA VAL A 252 14.27 -27.99 24.78
C VAL A 252 13.58 -27.20 25.89
N SER A 253 13.26 -27.83 27.03
CA SER A 253 12.66 -27.13 28.17
C SER A 253 13.59 -26.09 28.81
N ALA A 254 14.88 -26.35 28.90
CA ALA A 254 15.85 -25.35 29.39
C ALA A 254 16.03 -24.17 28.46
N LYS A 255 16.04 -24.39 27.14
CA LYS A 255 16.08 -23.33 26.12
C LYS A 255 14.82 -22.46 26.13
N ASP A 256 13.64 -23.08 26.33
CA ASP A 256 12.36 -22.35 26.44
C ASP A 256 12.33 -21.46 27.70
N VAL A 257 12.82 -21.94 28.84
CA VAL A 257 12.93 -21.17 30.09
C VAL A 257 13.92 -20.02 29.94
N HIS A 258 15.09 -20.28 29.36
CA HIS A 258 16.07 -19.21 29.07
C HIS A 258 15.50 -18.10 28.18
N LEU A 259 14.82 -18.47 27.10
CA LEU A 259 14.17 -17.51 26.20
C LEU A 259 13.08 -16.71 26.91
N ALA A 260 12.25 -17.38 27.72
CA ALA A 260 11.19 -16.71 28.49
C ALA A 260 11.77 -15.66 29.45
N ASN A 261 12.84 -16.03 30.21
CA ASN A 261 13.52 -15.12 31.13
C ASN A 261 14.19 -13.94 30.38
N ALA A 262 14.85 -14.19 29.24
CA ALA A 262 15.45 -13.15 28.43
C ALA A 262 14.39 -12.19 27.87
N LEU A 263 13.25 -12.71 27.38
CA LEU A 263 12.11 -11.92 26.95
C LEU A 263 11.54 -11.08 28.09
N GLN A 264 11.34 -11.65 29.24
CA GLN A 264 10.86 -10.93 30.42
C GLN A 264 11.81 -9.79 30.78
N HIS A 265 13.10 -10.03 30.79
CA HIS A 265 14.12 -8.99 31.05
C HIS A 265 14.02 -7.85 30.02
N CYS A 266 13.98 -8.17 28.71
CA CYS A 266 13.86 -7.17 27.65
C CYS A 266 12.56 -6.35 27.74
N MET A 267 11.45 -6.96 28.21
CA MET A 267 10.18 -6.27 28.33
C MET A 267 10.04 -5.49 29.64
N GLU A 268 10.41 -6.06 30.78
CA GLU A 268 10.16 -5.46 32.10
C GLU A 268 11.30 -4.53 32.55
N ILE A 269 12.54 -4.86 32.24
CA ILE A 269 13.72 -4.10 32.68
C ILE A 269 14.17 -3.12 31.62
N GLU A 270 14.47 -3.59 30.39
CA GLU A 270 14.96 -2.74 29.31
C GLU A 270 13.83 -1.98 28.63
N LYS A 271 12.58 -2.44 28.75
CA LYS A 271 11.39 -1.82 28.16
C LYS A 271 11.51 -1.56 26.67
N LEU A 272 12.04 -2.52 25.91
CA LEU A 272 12.28 -2.41 24.48
C LEU A 272 11.00 -2.04 23.69
N TYR A 273 9.81 -2.37 24.23
CA TYR A 273 8.53 -1.99 23.64
C TYR A 273 8.32 -0.46 23.51
N LEU A 274 9.10 0.35 24.26
CA LEU A 274 9.06 1.82 24.13
C LEU A 274 9.68 2.31 22.82
N ASN A 275 10.50 1.48 22.15
CA ASN A 275 10.96 1.81 20.80
C ASN A 275 9.78 1.75 19.81
N PRO A 276 9.33 2.88 19.21
CA PRO A 276 8.16 2.90 18.33
C PRO A 276 8.35 2.13 17.03
N ARG A 277 9.60 1.81 16.66
CA ARG A 277 9.97 1.06 15.45
C ARG A 277 10.53 -0.33 15.73
N LEU A 278 10.32 -0.87 16.91
CA LEU A 278 10.80 -2.19 17.28
C LEU A 278 10.34 -3.26 16.28
N SER A 279 11.28 -4.01 15.74
CA SER A 279 11.06 -5.17 14.88
C SER A 279 11.35 -6.48 15.60
N LEU A 280 10.86 -7.60 15.05
CA LEU A 280 11.19 -8.94 15.57
C LEU A 280 12.69 -9.20 15.51
N ASN A 281 13.39 -8.71 14.47
CA ASN A 281 14.84 -8.87 14.37
C ASN A 281 15.60 -8.14 15.48
N ASP A 282 15.14 -6.94 15.87
CA ASP A 282 15.74 -6.21 17.01
C ASP A 282 15.60 -7.02 18.30
N LEU A 283 14.43 -7.63 18.51
CA LEU A 283 14.18 -8.45 19.69
C LEU A 283 14.98 -9.77 19.64
N VAL A 284 15.14 -10.39 18.47
CA VAL A 284 16.01 -11.57 18.27
C VAL A 284 17.44 -11.29 18.72
N VAL A 285 17.98 -10.13 18.33
CA VAL A 285 19.33 -9.72 18.73
C VAL A 285 19.41 -9.50 20.24
N ALA A 286 18.42 -8.83 20.83
CA ALA A 286 18.39 -8.53 22.27
C ALA A 286 18.30 -9.79 23.14
N VAL A 287 17.49 -10.79 22.77
CA VAL A 287 17.32 -12.03 23.53
C VAL A 287 18.37 -13.08 23.20
N GLY A 288 19.26 -12.85 22.22
CA GLY A 288 20.30 -13.82 21.80
C GLY A 288 19.73 -15.12 21.24
N SER A 289 18.63 -15.07 20.50
CA SER A 289 17.93 -16.24 19.96
C SER A 289 17.90 -16.20 18.41
N ASN A 290 17.18 -17.13 17.80
CA ASN A 290 16.90 -17.07 16.36
C ASN A 290 15.44 -16.65 16.10
N LYS A 291 15.21 -16.15 14.89
CA LYS A 291 13.90 -15.60 14.49
C LYS A 291 12.76 -16.62 14.56
N THR A 292 13.02 -17.85 14.10
CA THR A 292 12.01 -18.91 14.06
C THR A 292 11.59 -19.30 15.47
N TYR A 293 12.56 -19.50 16.37
CA TYR A 293 12.32 -19.91 17.74
C TYR A 293 11.55 -18.83 18.52
N LEU A 294 11.97 -17.57 18.42
CA LEU A 294 11.29 -16.44 19.07
C LEU A 294 9.86 -16.26 18.52
N SER A 295 9.69 -16.32 17.21
CA SER A 295 8.36 -16.21 16.57
C SER A 295 7.44 -17.35 17.03
N THR A 296 7.94 -18.59 17.07
CA THR A 296 7.18 -19.75 17.55
C THR A 296 6.78 -19.60 19.00
N HIS A 297 7.69 -19.12 19.86
CA HIS A 297 7.40 -18.87 21.28
C HIS A 297 6.26 -17.86 21.47
N ILE A 298 6.28 -16.74 20.73
CA ILE A 298 5.22 -15.73 20.77
C ILE A 298 3.90 -16.30 20.21
N ASN A 299 3.96 -17.02 19.08
CA ASN A 299 2.78 -17.59 18.43
C ASN A 299 2.09 -18.68 19.27
N ARG A 300 2.84 -19.45 20.08
CA ARG A 300 2.29 -20.43 21.05
C ARG A 300 1.35 -19.77 22.08
N GLN A 301 1.52 -18.46 22.33
CA GLN A 301 0.62 -17.66 23.19
C GLN A 301 -0.62 -17.17 22.44
N GLY A 302 -0.84 -17.56 21.18
CA GLY A 302 -1.94 -17.09 20.33
C GLY A 302 -1.78 -15.63 19.86
N LYS A 303 -0.56 -15.07 19.91
CA LYS A 303 -0.29 -13.67 19.59
C LYS A 303 0.65 -13.53 18.40
N THR A 304 0.44 -12.47 17.60
CA THR A 304 1.47 -12.02 16.67
C THR A 304 2.50 -11.17 17.40
N PHE A 305 3.68 -10.95 16.81
CA PHE A 305 4.68 -10.03 17.36
C PHE A 305 4.08 -8.61 17.56
N TYR A 306 3.23 -8.16 16.62
CA TYR A 306 2.51 -6.89 16.74
C TYR A 306 1.62 -6.85 17.98
N ASP A 307 0.85 -7.92 18.24
CA ASP A 307 -0.03 -7.99 19.40
C ASP A 307 0.79 -8.06 20.70
N TYR A 308 1.81 -8.90 20.74
CA TYR A 308 2.68 -9.08 21.91
C TYR A 308 3.29 -7.74 22.39
N ILE A 309 3.91 -6.99 21.49
CA ILE A 309 4.53 -5.70 21.85
C ILE A 309 3.49 -4.63 22.22
N ASN A 310 2.38 -4.55 21.47
CA ASN A 310 1.40 -3.50 21.73
C ASN A 310 0.58 -3.72 23.00
N GLU A 311 0.49 -4.95 23.52
CA GLU A 311 -0.07 -5.21 24.85
C GLU A 311 0.77 -4.53 25.95
N TYR A 312 2.09 -4.69 25.94
CA TYR A 312 2.98 -3.98 26.87
C TYR A 312 2.84 -2.47 26.77
N ARG A 313 2.72 -1.94 25.54
CA ARG A 313 2.50 -0.50 25.32
C ARG A 313 1.18 0.00 25.89
N VAL A 314 0.10 -0.79 25.81
CA VAL A 314 -1.20 -0.42 26.44
C VAL A 314 -1.09 -0.42 27.96
N VAL A 315 -0.40 -1.41 28.56
CA VAL A 315 -0.16 -1.43 30.00
C VAL A 315 0.63 -0.21 30.45
N GLU A 316 1.69 0.16 29.72
CA GLU A 316 2.49 1.34 30.03
C GLU A 316 1.67 2.64 29.84
N ALA A 317 0.81 2.70 28.81
CA ALA A 317 -0.09 3.84 28.63
C ALA A 317 -1.07 4.01 29.81
N CYS A 318 -1.64 2.92 30.30
CA CYS A 318 -2.46 2.95 31.52
C CYS A 318 -1.64 3.47 32.72
N ARG A 319 -0.43 2.93 32.96
CA ARG A 319 0.47 3.39 34.02
C ARG A 319 0.76 4.90 33.93
N ILE A 320 1.03 5.41 32.72
CA ILE A 320 1.26 6.85 32.50
C ILE A 320 0.01 7.67 32.82
N MET A 321 -1.19 7.16 32.46
CA MET A 321 -2.45 7.87 32.75
C MET A 321 -2.83 7.81 34.23
N ASP A 322 -2.55 6.71 34.92
CA ASP A 322 -2.84 6.52 36.35
C ASP A 322 -1.94 7.41 37.25
N VAL A 323 -0.64 7.48 36.94
CA VAL A 323 0.31 8.34 37.67
C VAL A 323 0.00 9.83 37.47
N LYS A 324 -0.65 10.19 36.37
CA LYS A 324 -0.99 11.54 35.97
C LYS A 324 -2.09 12.22 36.83
N SER A 325 -2.88 11.46 37.55
CA SER A 325 -3.86 12.02 38.50
C SER A 325 -3.21 12.95 39.56
N MET A 326 -1.87 13.02 39.59
CA MET A 326 -1.07 13.81 40.55
C MET A 326 -0.50 15.14 40.03
N GLY A 327 -0.82 15.66 38.82
CA GLY A 327 -0.47 17.07 38.52
C GLY A 327 -0.11 17.50 37.10
N GLU A 328 0.17 16.63 36.13
CA GLU A 328 0.50 17.01 34.74
C GLU A 328 -0.64 16.77 33.76
N ARG A 329 -1.04 17.74 32.94
CA ARG A 329 -1.97 17.53 31.81
C ARG A 329 -1.22 17.04 30.58
N LEU A 330 -1.05 15.70 30.40
CA LEU A 330 -0.51 15.16 29.18
C LEU A 330 -1.61 15.03 28.10
N SER A 331 -1.30 15.37 26.85
CA SER A 331 -2.19 15.06 25.73
C SER A 331 -2.22 13.56 25.44
N MET A 332 -3.26 13.08 24.76
CA MET A 332 -3.29 11.65 24.31
C MET A 332 -2.17 11.36 23.29
N ALA A 333 -1.65 12.38 22.62
CA ALA A 333 -0.47 12.26 21.76
C ALA A 333 0.80 11.98 22.57
N ASP A 334 0.99 12.67 23.70
CA ASP A 334 2.13 12.44 24.59
C ASP A 334 2.05 11.06 25.23
N VAL A 335 0.88 10.63 25.68
CA VAL A 335 0.69 9.27 26.23
C VAL A 335 1.04 8.23 25.18
N ALA A 336 0.54 8.35 23.94
CA ALA A 336 0.86 7.44 22.85
C ALA A 336 2.37 7.39 22.56
N SER A 337 3.04 8.56 22.48
CA SER A 337 4.47 8.65 22.23
C SER A 337 5.29 8.04 23.35
N ARG A 338 5.01 8.39 24.62
CA ARG A 338 5.74 7.92 25.80
C ARG A 338 5.54 6.40 26.04
N SER A 339 4.42 5.83 25.61
CA SER A 339 4.16 4.38 25.68
C SER A 339 4.69 3.61 24.46
N GLY A 340 5.42 4.25 23.55
CA GLY A 340 6.10 3.61 22.42
C GLY A 340 5.24 3.40 21.16
N PHE A 341 4.04 4.00 21.08
CA PHE A 341 3.25 3.94 19.84
C PHE A 341 3.78 4.88 18.78
N ASN A 342 3.89 4.38 17.55
CA ASN A 342 4.33 5.15 16.38
C ASN A 342 3.27 6.16 15.87
N SER A 343 2.01 6.03 16.30
CA SER A 343 0.92 6.93 15.90
C SER A 343 -0.25 6.92 16.86
N ILE A 344 -0.91 8.08 17.00
CA ILE A 344 -2.14 8.23 17.80
C ILE A 344 -3.25 7.29 17.29
N SER A 345 -3.41 7.15 15.98
CA SER A 345 -4.43 6.27 15.40
C SER A 345 -4.18 4.80 15.73
N GLY A 346 -2.91 4.36 15.71
CA GLY A 346 -2.50 3.03 16.15
C GLY A 346 -2.77 2.81 17.64
N PHE A 347 -2.40 3.77 18.46
CA PHE A 347 -2.67 3.78 19.90
C PHE A 347 -4.16 3.65 20.19
N ASN A 348 -4.99 4.55 19.67
CA ASN A 348 -6.44 4.55 19.93
C ASN A 348 -7.09 3.22 19.53
N ARG A 349 -6.77 2.70 18.34
CA ARG A 349 -7.31 1.42 17.85
C ARG A 349 -6.90 0.25 18.73
N TYR A 350 -5.62 0.17 19.12
CA TYR A 350 -5.13 -0.97 19.89
C TYR A 350 -5.56 -0.89 21.34
N PHE A 351 -5.56 0.30 21.92
CA PHE A 351 -6.08 0.52 23.27
C PHE A 351 -7.56 0.12 23.38
N PHE A 352 -8.39 0.53 22.41
CA PHE A 352 -9.78 0.11 22.33
C PHE A 352 -9.93 -1.42 22.17
N LYS A 353 -9.08 -2.05 21.36
CA LYS A 353 -9.07 -3.52 21.21
C LYS A 353 -8.85 -4.23 22.55
N ILE A 354 -7.96 -3.72 23.41
CA ILE A 354 -7.60 -4.36 24.68
C ILE A 354 -8.54 -3.96 25.82
N LYS A 355 -8.92 -2.69 25.93
CA LYS A 355 -9.67 -2.14 27.07
C LYS A 355 -11.17 -2.00 26.82
N GLY A 356 -11.65 -2.14 25.58
CA GLY A 356 -13.05 -1.94 25.21
C GLY A 356 -13.54 -0.51 25.28
N ILE A 357 -12.69 0.44 25.70
CA ILE A 357 -12.98 1.87 25.79
C ILE A 357 -11.85 2.69 25.17
N THR A 358 -12.14 3.93 24.79
CA THR A 358 -11.09 4.81 24.23
C THR A 358 -10.13 5.29 25.31
N PRO A 359 -8.86 5.64 24.94
CA PRO A 359 -7.90 6.20 25.91
C PRO A 359 -8.43 7.44 26.64
N SER A 360 -9.16 8.30 25.94
CA SER A 360 -9.76 9.50 26.53
C SER A 360 -10.88 9.17 27.54
N GLN A 361 -11.67 8.12 27.28
CA GLN A 361 -12.67 7.63 28.24
C GLN A 361 -12.01 7.00 29.45
N TYR A 362 -10.94 6.21 29.25
CA TYR A 362 -10.15 5.64 30.35
C TYR A 362 -9.58 6.74 31.25
N SER A 363 -8.91 7.72 30.68
CA SER A 363 -8.32 8.85 31.43
C SER A 363 -9.35 9.68 32.19
N ARG A 364 -10.59 9.84 31.68
CA ARG A 364 -11.67 10.54 32.40
C ARG A 364 -12.16 9.75 33.61
N ARG A 365 -12.29 8.43 33.50
CA ARG A 365 -12.71 7.58 34.62
C ARG A 365 -11.71 7.68 35.78
N MET A 366 -10.40 7.60 35.51
CA MET A 366 -9.35 7.72 36.52
C MET A 366 -9.26 9.10 37.18
N ASN A 367 -9.78 10.17 36.53
CA ASN A 367 -9.81 11.52 37.10
C ASN A 367 -11.07 11.77 37.96
N HIS A 368 -12.01 10.84 38.00
CA HIS A 368 -13.26 10.93 38.77
C HIS A 368 -13.32 9.92 39.94
N GLU A 369 -12.33 9.00 40.00
CA GLU A 369 -12.06 8.16 41.16
C GLU A 369 -10.97 8.79 42.05
#